data_a81aeec4b1472fbd9af9393d04374243
#
_entry.id   a81aeec4b1472fbd9af9393d04374243
#
_cell.length_a   1.000
_cell.length_b   1.000
_cell.length_c   1.000
_cell.angle_alpha   90.00
_cell.angle_beta   90.00
_cell.angle_gamma   90.00
#
_symmetry.space_group_name_H-M   'P 1'
#
loop_
_entity.id
_entity.type
_entity.pdbx_description
1 polymer ?
#
loop_
_entity_poly.entity_id
_entity_poly.type
_entity_poly.pdbx_seq_one_letter_code
_entity_poly.pdbx_strand_id
1 'polypeptide(L)'
;MILRWRIASRVLQTLGSLRRPDLHRHHLRLQFACRQEQERGQDPGWRQGAVHQRALYDPVVTVASPAIRATRLIVGLEIHVELATRSKMFTRAPSPAHPDWEGRPPNSLVDPLVAALPGTLPVMNRRAVEMSVLVGLALGCAIAKRCRWDRKNYFYPDLPKGYQISQYDQPLCSDGFFELPIEGGAKRIGIIRAHLEEDTGKLGHELPGGFRYDGSLVDLNRAGTPLLEIVTAPDFGAADEVVAFAQELRGLCRFLGVTEGVMQKGHMRFEPNVNVSITLQDGTEVRTPVVEVKNLNSFRAVKGAIEHEAVRQVEAWKRDGRVMGRGAKSTRGWDDHRQETVLQREKEDAHDYRYFPDPDLVPVEIGTAWLDRLKAELPELPLSRRARYERDYGLAPVDAENLTAERQDCLWFEACVAAAGGGAKAGFAIGKFLRNTGAKWANEQGTSLAGLGVRAERVAELVALREANAVGPQAADQIFGLLCQGDASVSELAERHGLLQVRDDAALDRWCQEAIAAQPQAAADVAAGKMAAIGRLVGAVMKLSGGKADAKVVNERLQARLRNP
;
A
#
# COMPACT_ATOMS: atom_id res chain seq x y z
N MET A 1 -27.29 -9.62 36.26
CA MET A 1 -25.94 -10.24 36.28
C MET A 1 -25.86 -11.45 37.20
N ILE A 2 -26.32 -11.38 38.43
CA ILE A 2 -26.30 -12.49 39.42
C ILE A 2 -27.15 -13.69 38.99
N LEU A 3 -28.29 -13.48 38.29
CA LEU A 3 -29.17 -14.58 37.82
C LEU A 3 -28.52 -15.40 36.69
N ARG A 4 -27.73 -14.80 35.82
CA ARG A 4 -27.01 -15.52 34.74
C ARG A 4 -25.88 -16.41 35.27
N TRP A 5 -25.24 -16.03 36.37
CA TRP A 5 -24.19 -16.84 37.01
C TRP A 5 -24.73 -18.10 37.68
N ARG A 6 -25.94 -18.04 38.26
CA ARG A 6 -26.58 -19.22 38.88
C ARG A 6 -27.06 -20.27 37.87
N ILE A 7 -27.40 -19.83 36.64
CA ILE A 7 -27.80 -20.77 35.57
C ILE A 7 -26.55 -21.44 34.99
N ALA A 8 -25.45 -20.71 34.76
CA ALA A 8 -24.20 -21.28 34.27
C ALA A 8 -23.58 -22.32 35.21
N SER A 9 -23.60 -22.07 36.54
CA SER A 9 -23.04 -23.02 37.52
C SER A 9 -23.86 -24.31 37.68
N ARG A 10 -25.17 -24.26 37.49
CA ARG A 10 -26.01 -25.48 37.47
C ARG A 10 -25.82 -26.30 36.20
N VAL A 11 -25.61 -25.67 35.07
CA VAL A 11 -25.37 -26.39 33.80
C VAL A 11 -24.01 -27.12 33.83
N LEU A 12 -22.99 -26.52 34.41
CA LEU A 12 -21.65 -27.14 34.54
C LEU A 12 -21.64 -28.33 35.54
N GLN A 13 -22.45 -28.30 36.58
CA GLN A 13 -22.57 -29.43 37.51
C GLN A 13 -23.36 -30.64 36.91
N THR A 14 -24.26 -30.40 35.98
CA THR A 14 -25.07 -31.46 35.32
C THR A 14 -24.33 -32.13 34.16
N LEU A 15 -23.40 -31.40 33.51
CA LEU A 15 -22.63 -31.95 32.38
C LEU A 15 -21.47 -32.88 32.79
N GLY A 16 -21.04 -32.85 34.06
CA GLY A 16 -19.99 -33.74 34.57
C GLY A 16 -20.38 -35.19 34.79
N SER A 17 -21.65 -35.53 34.66
CA SER A 17 -22.19 -36.87 35.01
C SER A 17 -22.86 -37.65 33.84
N LEU A 18 -22.86 -37.13 32.61
CA LEU A 18 -23.59 -37.74 31.47
C LEU A 18 -22.66 -38.43 30.47
N ARG A 19 -23.03 -39.64 30.02
CA ARG A 19 -22.36 -40.36 28.93
C ARG A 19 -22.78 -39.84 27.54
N ARG A 20 -21.89 -39.94 26.53
CA ARG A 20 -22.02 -39.35 25.19
C ARG A 20 -23.36 -39.50 24.43
N PRO A 21 -24.20 -40.52 24.61
CA PRO A 21 -25.45 -40.60 23.85
C PRO A 21 -26.56 -39.66 24.34
N ASP A 22 -26.47 -39.11 25.54
CA ASP A 22 -27.55 -38.34 26.15
C ASP A 22 -27.46 -36.82 25.86
N LEU A 23 -26.33 -36.36 25.35
CA LEU A 23 -26.09 -34.96 25.06
C LEU A 23 -27.00 -34.40 23.94
N HIS A 24 -27.36 -35.23 22.96
CA HIS A 24 -28.17 -34.77 21.81
C HIS A 24 -29.65 -34.58 22.17
N ARG A 25 -30.18 -35.37 23.11
CA ARG A 25 -31.59 -35.26 23.59
C ARG A 25 -31.77 -34.10 24.58
N HIS A 26 -30.71 -33.73 25.31
CA HIS A 26 -30.75 -32.59 26.25
C HIS A 26 -30.66 -31.25 25.52
N HIS A 27 -29.95 -31.16 24.41
CA HIS A 27 -29.83 -29.96 23.62
C HIS A 27 -31.17 -29.53 23.00
N LEU A 28 -31.97 -30.47 22.52
CA LEU A 28 -33.32 -30.22 22.01
C LEU A 28 -34.32 -29.83 23.11
N ARG A 29 -34.17 -30.30 24.33
CA ARG A 29 -35.04 -29.90 25.46
C ARG A 29 -34.73 -28.49 25.98
N LEU A 30 -33.48 -28.05 25.97
CA LEU A 30 -33.09 -26.69 26.34
C LEU A 30 -33.55 -25.66 25.33
N GLN A 31 -33.53 -25.98 24.02
CA GLN A 31 -34.08 -25.12 22.98
C GLN A 31 -35.61 -24.96 23.10
N PHE A 32 -36.33 -26.00 23.49
CA PHE A 32 -37.77 -25.92 23.71
C PHE A 32 -38.14 -25.10 24.96
N ALA A 33 -37.37 -25.20 26.02
CA ALA A 33 -37.60 -24.44 27.25
C ALA A 33 -37.36 -22.93 27.07
N CYS A 34 -36.31 -22.55 26.34
CA CYS A 34 -36.06 -21.14 26.00
C CYS A 34 -37.14 -20.54 25.09
N ARG A 35 -37.73 -21.33 24.19
CA ARG A 35 -38.80 -20.85 23.32
C ARG A 35 -40.13 -20.64 24.07
N GLN A 36 -40.43 -21.48 25.05
CA GLN A 36 -41.64 -21.32 25.88
C GLN A 36 -41.58 -20.15 26.86
N GLU A 37 -40.39 -19.74 27.32
CA GLU A 37 -40.26 -18.53 28.17
C GLU A 37 -40.33 -17.22 27.36
N GLN A 38 -39.96 -17.21 26.11
CA GLN A 38 -40.16 -16.07 25.23
C GLN A 38 -41.64 -15.83 24.85
N GLU A 39 -42.43 -16.90 24.81
CA GLU A 39 -43.86 -16.82 24.48
C GLU A 39 -44.75 -16.49 25.70
N ARG A 40 -44.26 -16.61 26.93
CA ARG A 40 -44.99 -16.25 28.18
C ARG A 40 -44.83 -14.80 28.67
N GLY A 41 -44.02 -13.99 27.97
CA GLY A 41 -43.77 -12.59 28.33
C GLY A 41 -44.72 -11.57 27.71
N GLN A 42 -45.79 -12.01 27.04
CA GLN A 42 -46.79 -11.08 26.51
C GLN A 42 -48.08 -11.14 27.37
N ASP A 43 -48.18 -10.20 28.31
CA ASP A 43 -49.39 -10.02 29.10
C ASP A 43 -50.36 -9.09 28.33
N PRO A 44 -51.59 -9.51 28.02
CA PRO A 44 -52.54 -8.69 27.29
C PRO A 44 -53.45 -7.90 28.25
N GLY A 45 -53.08 -6.72 28.61
CA GLY A 45 -53.91 -5.98 29.53
C GLY A 45 -53.78 -4.47 29.59
N TRP A 46 -53.76 -3.77 28.46
CA TRP A 46 -54.06 -2.33 28.45
C TRP A 46 -55.10 -2.01 27.39
N ARG A 47 -56.32 -1.68 27.87
CA ARG A 47 -57.40 -1.14 27.03
C ARG A 47 -56.96 0.17 26.41
N GLN A 48 -56.99 0.25 25.09
CA GLN A 48 -56.83 1.48 24.32
C GLN A 48 -57.99 2.40 24.58
N GLY A 49 -57.76 3.48 25.37
CA GLY A 49 -58.55 4.66 25.34
C GLY A 49 -58.22 5.46 24.10
N ALA A 50 -59.14 5.55 23.16
CA ALA A 50 -59.00 6.36 21.95
C ALA A 50 -58.95 7.84 22.33
N VAL A 51 -57.75 8.40 22.48
CA VAL A 51 -57.52 9.83 22.44
C VAL A 51 -57.25 10.22 20.99
N HIS A 52 -58.22 10.85 20.35
CA HIS A 52 -58.03 11.55 19.07
C HIS A 52 -57.07 12.72 19.30
N GLN A 53 -55.78 12.49 19.18
CA GLN A 53 -54.82 13.54 18.90
C GLN A 53 -54.92 13.91 17.42
N ARG A 54 -55.60 15.01 17.14
CA ARG A 54 -55.40 15.76 15.89
C ARG A 54 -53.92 16.15 15.86
N ALA A 55 -53.16 15.44 15.05
CA ALA A 55 -51.83 15.92 14.64
C ALA A 55 -52.07 17.24 13.89
N LEU A 56 -51.82 18.35 14.55
CA LEU A 56 -51.58 19.62 13.88
C LEU A 56 -50.30 19.39 13.02
N TYR A 57 -50.47 19.18 11.74
CA TYR A 57 -49.42 19.35 10.78
C TYR A 57 -49.05 20.84 10.81
N ASP A 58 -48.02 21.18 11.60
CA ASP A 58 -47.27 22.39 11.32
C ASP A 58 -46.72 22.27 9.91
N PRO A 59 -46.97 23.25 9.05
CA PRO A 59 -46.33 23.23 7.71
C PRO A 59 -44.82 23.21 7.96
N VAL A 60 -44.16 22.17 7.48
CA VAL A 60 -42.70 22.15 7.39
C VAL A 60 -42.32 23.39 6.57
N VAL A 61 -41.90 24.43 7.28
CA VAL A 61 -41.29 25.60 6.65
C VAL A 61 -40.01 25.06 6.01
N THR A 62 -40.09 24.77 4.74
CA THR A 62 -38.92 24.52 3.91
C THR A 62 -38.13 25.82 3.85
N VAL A 63 -37.29 26.05 4.85
CA VAL A 63 -36.26 27.06 4.75
C VAL A 63 -35.42 26.67 3.54
N ALA A 64 -35.48 27.46 2.50
CA ALA A 64 -34.68 27.25 1.30
C ALA A 64 -33.23 27.12 1.78
N SER A 65 -32.61 25.97 1.51
CA SER A 65 -31.20 25.75 1.87
C SER A 65 -30.38 26.91 1.29
N PRO A 66 -29.55 27.57 2.12
CA PRO A 66 -28.77 28.72 1.65
C PRO A 66 -27.96 28.32 0.40
N ALA A 67 -27.96 29.20 -0.61
CA ALA A 67 -27.29 28.89 -1.86
C ALA A 67 -25.79 28.75 -1.66
N ILE A 68 -25.24 27.62 -2.10
CA ILE A 68 -23.82 27.30 -2.01
C ILE A 68 -23.08 28.06 -3.13
N ARG A 69 -22.02 28.76 -2.78
CA ARG A 69 -21.09 29.42 -3.70
C ARG A 69 -19.95 28.50 -4.12
N ALA A 70 -19.35 27.79 -3.15
CA ALA A 70 -18.22 26.90 -3.37
C ALA A 70 -18.14 25.81 -2.31
N THR A 71 -17.52 24.70 -2.64
CA THR A 71 -17.16 23.64 -1.69
C THR A 71 -15.68 23.33 -1.79
N ARG A 72 -15.05 23.00 -0.65
CA ARG A 72 -13.66 22.59 -0.56
C ARG A 72 -13.53 21.35 0.30
N LEU A 73 -12.99 20.29 -0.28
CA LEU A 73 -12.69 19.05 0.43
C LEU A 73 -11.54 19.28 1.43
N ILE A 74 -11.65 18.67 2.61
CA ILE A 74 -10.63 18.68 3.65
C ILE A 74 -10.45 17.25 4.13
N VAL A 75 -9.26 16.69 3.96
CA VAL A 75 -8.96 15.33 4.38
C VAL A 75 -7.67 15.31 5.20
N GLY A 76 -7.71 14.61 6.33
CA GLY A 76 -6.55 14.12 7.06
C GLY A 76 -6.52 12.59 7.00
N LEU A 77 -5.37 11.99 7.24
CA LEU A 77 -5.19 10.54 7.25
C LEU A 77 -4.72 10.06 8.60
N GLU A 78 -5.26 8.93 9.02
CA GLU A 78 -4.71 8.04 10.03
C GLU A 78 -4.21 6.79 9.31
N ILE A 79 -2.91 6.49 9.45
CA ILE A 79 -2.27 5.41 8.73
C ILE A 79 -1.63 4.46 9.72
N HIS A 80 -1.98 3.18 9.62
CA HIS A 80 -1.42 2.11 10.43
C HIS A 80 -0.45 1.29 9.59
N VAL A 81 0.77 1.07 10.11
CA VAL A 81 1.83 0.29 9.47
C VAL A 81 2.23 -0.85 10.39
N GLU A 82 1.88 -2.08 10.05
CA GLU A 82 2.39 -3.26 10.74
C GLU A 82 3.89 -3.39 10.45
N LEU A 83 4.71 -3.35 11.50
CA LEU A 83 6.16 -3.42 11.35
C LEU A 83 6.62 -4.88 11.24
N ALA A 84 7.40 -5.18 10.20
CA ALA A 84 7.92 -6.51 9.87
C ALA A 84 9.07 -6.94 10.82
N THR A 85 8.83 -6.88 12.11
CA THR A 85 9.77 -7.38 13.12
C THR A 85 9.62 -8.89 13.30
N ARG A 86 10.71 -9.60 13.67
CA ARG A 86 10.67 -11.05 13.88
C ARG A 86 9.82 -11.47 15.09
N SER A 87 9.68 -10.61 16.07
CA SER A 87 8.87 -10.84 17.27
C SER A 87 7.86 -9.70 17.47
N LYS A 88 6.85 -9.96 18.28
CA LYS A 88 5.81 -9.00 18.63
C LYS A 88 6.36 -7.81 19.44
N MET A 89 5.49 -6.80 19.67
CA MET A 89 5.91 -5.55 20.29
C MET A 89 6.43 -5.72 21.72
N PHE A 90 5.77 -6.54 22.52
CA PHE A 90 6.06 -6.67 23.94
C PHE A 90 6.40 -8.08 24.40
N THR A 91 6.63 -9.02 23.48
CA THR A 91 6.96 -10.41 23.77
C THR A 91 7.85 -11.01 22.68
N ARG A 92 8.45 -12.17 22.98
CA ARG A 92 9.25 -12.95 22.03
C ARG A 92 8.43 -13.79 21.07
N ALA A 93 7.11 -13.85 21.22
CA ALA A 93 6.25 -14.55 20.27
C ALA A 93 6.51 -14.03 18.85
N PRO A 94 6.52 -14.90 17.83
CA PRO A 94 6.74 -14.49 16.45
C PRO A 94 5.67 -13.51 15.97
N SER A 95 6.06 -12.53 15.12
CA SER A 95 5.15 -11.55 14.53
C SER A 95 4.69 -12.01 13.15
N PRO A 96 3.38 -12.11 12.86
CA PRO A 96 2.86 -12.49 11.54
C PRO A 96 3.15 -11.46 10.45
N ALA A 97 3.51 -10.22 10.81
CA ALA A 97 3.94 -9.19 9.87
C ALA A 97 5.33 -9.46 9.25
N HIS A 98 6.12 -10.38 9.83
CA HIS A 98 7.39 -10.81 9.26
C HIS A 98 7.18 -11.94 8.25
N PRO A 99 7.81 -11.91 7.05
CA PRO A 99 7.60 -12.92 6.01
C PRO A 99 7.81 -14.38 6.46
N ASP A 100 8.75 -14.65 7.37
CA ASP A 100 9.01 -16.00 7.90
C ASP A 100 7.79 -16.62 8.64
N TRP A 101 6.87 -15.80 9.12
CA TRP A 101 5.75 -16.21 9.96
C TRP A 101 4.38 -15.95 9.34
N GLU A 102 4.36 -15.43 8.13
CA GLU A 102 3.12 -15.20 7.39
C GLU A 102 2.36 -16.50 7.10
N GLY A 103 1.03 -16.45 7.13
CA GLY A 103 0.17 -17.57 6.77
C GLY A 103 0.17 -18.74 7.75
N ARG A 104 0.71 -18.58 8.96
CA ARG A 104 0.66 -19.61 10.01
C ARG A 104 -0.78 -19.87 10.46
N PRO A 105 -1.08 -21.10 10.91
CA PRO A 105 -2.43 -21.44 11.40
C PRO A 105 -2.92 -20.47 12.48
N PRO A 106 -4.22 -20.19 12.58
CA PRO A 106 -4.78 -19.33 13.63
C PRO A 106 -4.33 -19.75 15.02
N ASN A 107 -4.06 -18.77 15.88
CA ASN A 107 -3.61 -18.94 17.28
C ASN A 107 -2.33 -19.76 17.48
N SER A 108 -1.47 -19.89 16.43
CA SER A 108 -0.18 -20.60 16.53
C SER A 108 1.00 -19.69 16.92
N LEU A 109 0.82 -18.38 16.88
CA LEU A 109 1.83 -17.37 17.22
C LEU A 109 1.48 -16.65 18.53
N VAL A 110 0.97 -17.40 19.50
CA VAL A 110 0.46 -16.90 20.78
C VAL A 110 1.33 -17.42 21.91
N ASP A 111 1.66 -16.54 22.86
CA ASP A 111 2.32 -16.89 24.11
C ASP A 111 1.48 -16.44 25.32
N PRO A 112 1.89 -16.71 26.55
CA PRO A 112 1.13 -16.34 27.75
C PRO A 112 0.83 -14.84 27.86
N LEU A 113 1.69 -13.95 27.38
CA LEU A 113 1.47 -12.50 27.41
C LEU A 113 0.40 -12.10 26.39
N VAL A 114 0.45 -12.63 25.17
CA VAL A 114 -0.56 -12.39 24.14
C VAL A 114 -1.94 -12.86 24.59
N ALA A 115 -1.98 -14.00 25.30
CA ALA A 115 -3.20 -14.56 25.86
C ALA A 115 -3.65 -13.88 27.17
N ALA A 116 -2.93 -12.84 27.61
CA ALA A 116 -3.18 -12.09 28.85
C ALA A 116 -3.23 -12.97 30.11
N LEU A 117 -2.37 -13.97 30.21
CA LEU A 117 -2.32 -14.81 31.41
C LEU A 117 -1.77 -14.02 32.60
N PRO A 118 -2.32 -14.20 33.81
CA PRO A 118 -1.86 -13.52 35.01
C PRO A 118 -0.37 -13.70 35.28
N GLY A 119 0.33 -12.62 35.68
CA GLY A 119 1.74 -12.65 36.06
C GLY A 119 2.72 -12.45 34.89
N THR A 120 2.23 -12.30 33.65
CA THR A 120 3.08 -11.96 32.52
C THR A 120 3.38 -10.46 32.45
N LEU A 121 4.64 -10.11 32.13
CA LEU A 121 5.08 -8.72 32.03
C LEU A 121 5.59 -8.41 30.62
N PRO A 122 5.23 -7.23 30.06
CA PRO A 122 5.65 -6.81 28.72
C PRO A 122 7.15 -6.48 28.68
N VAL A 123 7.82 -6.82 27.57
CA VAL A 123 9.20 -6.43 27.27
C VAL A 123 9.25 -5.83 25.86
N MET A 124 9.63 -4.56 25.78
CA MET A 124 9.62 -3.78 24.55
C MET A 124 10.56 -4.34 23.48
N ASN A 125 10.08 -4.39 22.23
CA ASN A 125 10.87 -4.73 21.06
C ASN A 125 11.69 -3.52 20.58
N ARG A 126 13.00 -3.57 20.79
CA ARG A 126 13.92 -2.50 20.35
C ARG A 126 13.87 -2.25 18.85
N ARG A 127 13.75 -3.30 18.02
CA ARG A 127 13.73 -3.15 16.55
C ARG A 127 12.49 -2.40 16.06
N ALA A 128 11.35 -2.58 16.71
CA ALA A 128 10.14 -1.82 16.40
C ALA A 128 10.35 -0.31 16.63
N VAL A 129 11.01 0.07 17.74
CA VAL A 129 11.38 1.47 18.01
C VAL A 129 12.34 2.00 16.94
N GLU A 130 13.38 1.23 16.58
CA GLU A 130 14.35 1.63 15.55
C GLU A 130 13.68 1.82 14.17
N MET A 131 12.80 0.91 13.74
CA MET A 131 12.04 1.03 12.50
C MET A 131 11.15 2.28 12.50
N SER A 132 10.49 2.57 13.61
CA SER A 132 9.64 3.75 13.75
C SER A 132 10.44 5.06 13.73
N VAL A 133 11.62 5.09 14.36
CA VAL A 133 12.53 6.25 14.27
C VAL A 133 12.99 6.47 12.83
N LEU A 134 13.34 5.41 12.08
CA LEU A 134 13.71 5.53 10.67
C LEU A 134 12.57 6.12 9.82
N VAL A 135 11.33 5.68 10.02
CA VAL A 135 10.16 6.28 9.35
C VAL A 135 9.97 7.72 9.78
N GLY A 136 10.05 8.04 11.08
CA GLY A 136 9.96 9.40 11.59
C GLY A 136 11.02 10.34 10.99
N LEU A 137 12.28 9.89 10.91
CA LEU A 137 13.37 10.64 10.27
C LEU A 137 13.10 10.88 8.78
N ALA A 138 12.59 9.85 8.07
CA ALA A 138 12.25 9.95 6.65
C ALA A 138 11.06 10.90 6.39
N LEU A 139 10.17 11.07 7.37
CA LEU A 139 9.06 12.02 7.37
C LEU A 139 9.44 13.39 7.98
N GLY A 140 10.72 13.66 8.21
CA GLY A 140 11.18 14.93 8.77
C GLY A 140 10.68 15.21 10.18
N CYS A 141 10.26 14.20 10.95
CA CYS A 141 9.75 14.36 12.30
C CYS A 141 10.88 14.69 13.30
N ALA A 142 10.52 15.45 14.33
CA ALA A 142 11.28 15.53 15.56
C ALA A 142 11.18 14.21 16.32
N ILE A 143 12.32 13.61 16.68
CA ILE A 143 12.39 12.38 17.46
C ILE A 143 12.47 12.73 18.95
N ALA A 144 11.53 12.20 19.73
CA ALA A 144 11.50 12.41 21.18
C ALA A 144 12.74 11.83 21.86
N LYS A 145 13.41 12.63 22.71
CA LYS A 145 14.52 12.12 23.56
C LYS A 145 14.03 11.09 24.56
N ARG A 146 12.79 11.21 24.99
CA ARG A 146 12.11 10.30 25.90
C ARG A 146 10.65 10.17 25.49
N CYS A 147 10.17 8.94 25.39
CA CYS A 147 8.76 8.63 25.19
C CYS A 147 8.33 7.54 26.19
N ARG A 148 7.03 7.40 26.39
CA ARG A 148 6.48 6.41 27.32
C ARG A 148 5.32 5.66 26.70
N TRP A 149 4.93 4.60 27.37
CA TRP A 149 3.82 3.74 27.03
C TRP A 149 2.63 4.04 27.93
N ASP A 150 1.44 4.07 27.34
CA ASP A 150 0.17 4.27 28.02
C ASP A 150 -0.76 3.11 27.71
N ARG A 151 -1.68 2.80 28.63
CA ARG A 151 -2.75 1.83 28.41
C ARG A 151 -3.98 2.54 27.87
N LYS A 152 -4.42 2.15 26.65
CA LYS A 152 -5.67 2.55 26.02
C LYS A 152 -6.73 1.50 26.36
N ASN A 153 -7.60 1.79 27.31
CA ASN A 153 -8.50 0.79 27.87
C ASN A 153 -9.81 0.68 27.07
N TYR A 154 -10.07 -0.50 26.55
CA TYR A 154 -11.34 -0.89 25.94
C TYR A 154 -11.46 -2.40 25.88
N PHE A 155 -12.71 -2.91 25.80
CA PHE A 155 -12.98 -4.34 25.82
C PHE A 155 -13.45 -4.80 24.45
N TYR A 156 -12.68 -5.75 23.87
CA TYR A 156 -13.02 -6.38 22.61
C TYR A 156 -12.58 -7.85 22.65
N PRO A 157 -13.27 -8.77 21.93
CA PRO A 157 -12.94 -10.21 21.97
C PRO A 157 -11.52 -10.53 21.53
N ASP A 158 -10.94 -9.78 20.62
CA ASP A 158 -9.60 -9.94 20.07
C ASP A 158 -8.51 -9.14 20.83
N LEU A 159 -8.88 -8.55 21.96
CA LEU A 159 -8.00 -7.85 22.89
C LEU A 159 -8.06 -8.47 24.30
N PRO A 160 -7.41 -9.64 24.55
CA PRO A 160 -7.57 -10.39 25.79
C PRO A 160 -7.21 -9.62 27.06
N LYS A 161 -6.24 -8.69 26.97
CA LYS A 161 -5.81 -7.86 28.10
C LYS A 161 -6.86 -6.83 28.55
N GLY A 162 -7.82 -6.49 27.67
CA GLY A 162 -8.77 -5.43 27.89
C GLY A 162 -8.19 -4.02 27.76
N TYR A 163 -6.93 -3.91 27.31
CA TYR A 163 -6.26 -2.67 26.94
C TYR A 163 -5.23 -2.91 25.84
N GLN A 164 -4.96 -1.88 25.07
CA GLN A 164 -3.89 -1.81 24.08
C GLN A 164 -2.77 -0.94 24.65
N ILE A 165 -1.52 -1.39 24.57
CA ILE A 165 -0.37 -0.56 24.90
C ILE A 165 -0.08 0.33 23.70
N SER A 166 -0.07 1.65 23.91
CA SER A 166 0.09 2.67 22.88
C SER A 166 0.91 3.85 23.44
N GLN A 167 1.07 4.91 22.67
CA GLN A 167 1.64 6.18 23.12
C GLN A 167 0.58 7.28 22.99
N TYR A 168 0.33 8.04 24.04
CA TYR A 168 -0.72 9.06 24.06
C TYR A 168 -0.18 10.48 23.95
N ASP A 169 0.37 11.02 25.06
CA ASP A 169 0.85 12.40 25.16
C ASP A 169 2.35 12.56 24.90
N GLN A 170 3.11 11.46 24.85
CA GLN A 170 4.54 11.45 24.57
C GLN A 170 4.87 10.51 23.41
N PRO A 171 4.43 10.87 22.19
CA PRO A 171 4.69 10.05 21.01
C PRO A 171 6.19 10.02 20.69
N LEU A 172 6.61 8.97 19.99
CA LEU A 172 8.01 8.79 19.56
C LEU A 172 8.45 9.85 18.57
N CYS A 173 7.56 10.24 17.63
CA CYS A 173 7.83 11.20 16.56
C CYS A 173 6.70 12.24 16.48
N SER A 174 7.05 13.51 16.26
CA SER A 174 6.10 14.62 16.09
C SER A 174 6.57 15.64 15.07
N ASP A 175 5.67 16.51 14.65
CA ASP A 175 5.95 17.75 13.90
C ASP A 175 6.76 17.55 12.63
N GLY A 176 6.46 16.49 11.87
CA GLY A 176 7.09 16.18 10.60
C GLY A 176 6.35 16.77 9.40
N PHE A 177 6.86 16.47 8.22
CA PHE A 177 6.20 16.79 6.96
C PHE A 177 6.66 15.88 5.83
N PHE A 178 5.84 15.82 4.78
CA PHE A 178 6.15 15.11 3.54
C PHE A 178 5.92 16.06 2.36
N GLU A 179 6.92 16.21 1.49
CA GLU A 179 6.80 16.97 0.24
C GLU A 179 6.22 16.05 -0.84
N LEU A 180 4.89 16.14 -1.03
CA LEU A 180 4.18 15.35 -2.02
C LEU A 180 4.38 15.96 -3.42
N PRO A 181 4.96 15.24 -4.39
CA PRO A 181 5.00 15.70 -5.77
C PRO A 181 3.58 15.85 -6.34
N ILE A 182 3.29 17.01 -6.91
CA ILE A 182 2.05 17.31 -7.61
C ILE A 182 2.37 17.97 -8.95
N GLU A 183 1.39 18.03 -9.86
CA GLU A 183 1.56 18.75 -11.11
C GLU A 183 1.94 20.23 -10.84
N GLY A 184 3.06 20.66 -11.41
CA GLY A 184 3.58 22.03 -11.22
C GLY A 184 4.41 22.27 -9.96
N GLY A 185 4.75 21.24 -9.15
CA GLY A 185 5.62 21.42 -7.99
C GLY A 185 5.48 20.34 -6.90
N ALA A 186 5.50 20.78 -5.66
CA ALA A 186 5.31 19.93 -4.50
C ALA A 186 4.32 20.55 -3.51
N LYS A 187 3.54 19.72 -2.85
CA LYS A 187 2.63 20.11 -1.79
C LYS A 187 3.13 19.56 -0.46
N ARG A 188 3.29 20.44 0.52
CA ARG A 188 3.68 20.04 1.87
C ARG A 188 2.48 19.47 2.63
N ILE A 189 2.60 18.24 3.10
CA ILE A 189 1.65 17.55 3.96
C ILE A 189 2.26 17.45 5.36
N GLY A 190 1.61 18.06 6.35
CA GLY A 190 2.07 17.99 7.73
C GLY A 190 1.86 16.61 8.33
N ILE A 191 2.84 16.14 9.10
CA ILE A 191 2.74 14.93 9.94
C ILE A 191 2.65 15.39 11.38
N ILE A 192 1.48 15.22 11.98
CA ILE A 192 1.24 15.64 13.36
C ILE A 192 2.07 14.77 14.31
N ARG A 193 2.02 13.46 14.11
CA ARG A 193 2.76 12.49 14.91
C ARG A 193 2.90 11.15 14.19
N ALA A 194 3.91 10.39 14.61
CA ALA A 194 3.99 8.96 14.37
C ALA A 194 4.34 8.28 15.70
N HIS A 195 3.48 7.38 16.16
CA HIS A 195 3.61 6.73 17.45
C HIS A 195 3.45 5.22 17.36
N LEU A 196 4.05 4.54 18.31
CA LEU A 196 4.00 3.09 18.40
C LEU A 196 2.84 2.61 19.25
N GLU A 197 2.26 1.50 18.85
CA GLU A 197 1.29 0.73 19.60
C GLU A 197 1.41 -0.77 19.27
N GLU A 198 0.61 -1.60 19.92
CA GLU A 198 0.42 -2.99 19.53
C GLU A 198 -0.91 -3.18 18.81
N ASP A 199 -0.96 -4.03 17.77
CA ASP A 199 -2.22 -4.36 17.10
C ASP A 199 -3.06 -5.36 17.92
N THR A 200 -4.36 -5.41 17.66
CA THR A 200 -5.29 -6.37 18.21
C THR A 200 -5.30 -7.67 17.41
N GLY A 201 -6.00 -8.68 17.87
CA GLY A 201 -6.24 -9.91 17.12
C GLY A 201 -7.10 -9.68 15.87
N LYS A 202 -7.62 -10.76 15.33
CA LYS A 202 -8.51 -10.75 14.17
C LYS A 202 -9.81 -11.46 14.51
N LEU A 203 -10.94 -10.89 14.13
CA LEU A 203 -12.26 -11.51 14.21
C LEU A 203 -12.66 -12.03 12.84
N GLY A 204 -13.12 -13.28 12.79
CA GLY A 204 -13.70 -13.91 11.61
C GLY A 204 -15.15 -14.30 11.86
N HIS A 205 -15.98 -14.20 10.83
CA HIS A 205 -17.39 -14.58 10.88
C HIS A 205 -17.73 -15.71 9.91
N GLU A 206 -16.69 -16.33 9.35
CA GLU A 206 -16.81 -17.43 8.40
C GLU A 206 -15.95 -18.62 8.83
N LEU A 207 -16.48 -19.82 8.64
CA LEU A 207 -15.73 -21.08 8.78
C LEU A 207 -14.87 -21.32 7.52
N PRO A 208 -13.85 -22.20 7.59
CA PRO A 208 -13.16 -22.67 6.40
C PRO A 208 -14.16 -23.18 5.34
N GLY A 209 -14.00 -22.72 4.10
CA GLY A 209 -14.93 -22.99 3.01
C GLY A 209 -16.00 -21.91 2.78
N GLY A 210 -15.93 -20.78 3.50
CA GLY A 210 -16.83 -19.61 3.28
C GLY A 210 -18.22 -19.77 3.90
N PHE A 211 -18.42 -20.74 4.79
CA PHE A 211 -19.70 -20.92 5.49
C PHE A 211 -19.84 -19.88 6.60
N ARG A 212 -20.92 -19.14 6.59
CA ARG A 212 -21.23 -18.17 7.64
C ARG A 212 -21.34 -18.84 9.00
N TYR A 213 -20.68 -18.27 10.00
CA TYR A 213 -20.72 -18.70 11.40
C TYR A 213 -21.53 -17.71 12.23
N ASP A 214 -22.47 -18.22 13.01
CA ASP A 214 -23.29 -17.40 13.92
C ASP A 214 -22.52 -17.17 15.24
N GLY A 215 -21.51 -16.31 15.14
CA GLY A 215 -20.57 -15.97 16.21
C GLY A 215 -19.30 -15.33 15.65
N SER A 216 -18.30 -15.16 16.50
CA SER A 216 -16.99 -14.64 16.12
C SER A 216 -15.89 -15.65 16.43
N LEU A 217 -15.10 -15.97 15.42
CA LEU A 217 -13.85 -16.72 15.57
C LEU A 217 -12.74 -15.72 15.91
N VAL A 218 -11.97 -16.00 16.96
CA VAL A 218 -10.89 -15.13 17.40
C VAL A 218 -9.54 -15.75 17.02
N ASP A 219 -8.76 -15.01 16.24
CA ASP A 219 -7.36 -15.33 15.92
C ASP A 219 -6.44 -14.29 16.57
N LEU A 220 -5.65 -14.72 17.55
CA LEU A 220 -4.72 -13.88 18.29
C LEU A 220 -3.31 -13.83 17.66
N ASN A 221 -3.10 -14.40 16.47
CA ASN A 221 -1.80 -14.34 15.82
C ASN A 221 -1.34 -12.90 15.61
N ARG A 222 -2.25 -11.99 15.26
CA ARG A 222 -1.92 -10.56 15.07
C ARG A 222 -1.82 -9.79 16.38
N ALA A 223 -2.49 -10.20 17.44
CA ALA A 223 -2.46 -9.51 18.73
C ALA A 223 -1.03 -9.33 19.24
N GLY A 224 -0.65 -8.09 19.55
CA GLY A 224 0.70 -7.73 19.96
C GLY A 224 1.69 -7.48 18.83
N THR A 225 1.27 -7.51 17.54
CA THR A 225 2.11 -7.08 16.41
C THR A 225 2.48 -5.61 16.56
N PRO A 226 3.76 -5.22 16.37
CA PRO A 226 4.14 -3.81 16.43
C PRO A 226 3.45 -3.02 15.34
N LEU A 227 2.78 -1.94 15.73
CA LEU A 227 2.00 -1.08 14.86
C LEU A 227 2.49 0.37 14.98
N LEU A 228 2.85 0.98 13.85
CA LEU A 228 3.16 2.40 13.78
C LEU A 228 1.93 3.13 13.24
N GLU A 229 1.35 4.01 14.05
CA GLU A 229 0.27 4.90 13.63
C GLU A 229 0.86 6.26 13.24
N ILE A 230 0.58 6.71 12.02
CA ILE A 230 0.99 8.00 11.46
C ILE A 230 -0.27 8.85 11.25
N VAL A 231 -0.27 10.04 11.84
CA VAL A 231 -1.40 10.98 11.73
C VAL A 231 -0.96 12.21 10.97
N THR A 232 -1.63 12.52 9.85
CA THR A 232 -1.36 13.72 9.06
C THR A 232 -2.20 14.91 9.51
N ALA A 233 -1.75 16.10 9.19
CA ALA A 233 -2.61 17.28 9.17
C ALA A 233 -3.68 17.14 8.07
N PRO A 234 -4.83 17.85 8.17
CA PRO A 234 -5.90 17.80 7.19
C PRO A 234 -5.60 18.69 5.96
N ASP A 235 -4.45 18.44 5.32
CA ASP A 235 -3.91 19.28 4.27
C ASP A 235 -4.34 18.85 2.86
N PHE A 236 -4.95 17.66 2.71
CA PHE A 236 -5.39 17.19 1.40
C PHE A 236 -6.69 17.87 0.98
N GLY A 237 -6.70 18.31 -0.27
CA GLY A 237 -7.85 18.96 -0.91
C GLY A 237 -8.48 18.14 -2.05
N ALA A 238 -7.89 17.01 -2.41
CA ALA A 238 -8.38 16.12 -3.47
C ALA A 238 -8.11 14.65 -3.13
N ALA A 239 -8.96 13.75 -3.61
CA ALA A 239 -8.79 12.31 -3.42
C ALA A 239 -7.50 11.78 -4.10
N ASP A 240 -7.14 12.34 -5.25
CA ASP A 240 -5.91 11.97 -5.97
C ASP A 240 -4.64 12.33 -5.18
N GLU A 241 -4.62 13.46 -4.46
CA GLU A 241 -3.52 13.81 -3.56
C GLU A 241 -3.35 12.79 -2.42
N VAL A 242 -4.47 12.32 -1.86
CA VAL A 242 -4.47 11.28 -0.81
C VAL A 242 -3.90 9.97 -1.35
N VAL A 243 -4.33 9.56 -2.54
CA VAL A 243 -3.84 8.33 -3.19
C VAL A 243 -2.35 8.44 -3.50
N ALA A 244 -1.91 9.55 -4.07
CA ALA A 244 -0.49 9.79 -4.37
C ALA A 244 0.36 9.73 -3.09
N PHE A 245 -0.06 10.42 -2.03
CA PHE A 245 0.62 10.36 -0.73
C PHE A 245 0.66 8.94 -0.15
N ALA A 246 -0.46 8.22 -0.20
CA ALA A 246 -0.54 6.86 0.32
C ALA A 246 0.38 5.88 -0.45
N GLN A 247 0.51 6.05 -1.77
CA GLN A 247 1.43 5.28 -2.60
C GLN A 247 2.89 5.59 -2.28
N GLU A 248 3.24 6.88 -2.16
CA GLU A 248 4.59 7.32 -1.81
C GLU A 248 4.99 6.86 -0.40
N LEU A 249 4.10 7.01 0.59
CA LEU A 249 4.36 6.55 1.96
C LEU A 249 4.54 5.02 2.02
N ARG A 250 3.70 4.28 1.29
CA ARG A 250 3.85 2.82 1.18
C ARG A 250 5.21 2.46 0.55
N GLY A 251 5.57 3.12 -0.54
CA GLY A 251 6.87 2.95 -1.20
C GLY A 251 8.03 3.25 -0.24
N LEU A 252 7.94 4.35 0.51
CA LEU A 252 8.91 4.74 1.52
C LEU A 252 9.08 3.67 2.61
N CYS A 253 7.98 3.19 3.20
CA CYS A 253 8.02 2.17 4.25
C CYS A 253 8.62 0.84 3.75
N ARG A 254 8.27 0.42 2.52
CA ARG A 254 8.88 -0.75 1.88
C ARG A 254 10.36 -0.54 1.60
N PHE A 255 10.73 0.61 1.09
CA PHE A 255 12.12 0.98 0.82
C PHE A 255 13.00 0.95 2.07
N LEU A 256 12.47 1.39 3.20
CA LEU A 256 13.13 1.29 4.51
C LEU A 256 13.14 -0.14 5.07
N GLY A 257 12.41 -1.07 4.47
CA GLY A 257 12.31 -2.46 4.93
C GLY A 257 11.56 -2.60 6.26
N VAL A 258 10.64 -1.67 6.55
CA VAL A 258 9.86 -1.70 7.81
C VAL A 258 8.55 -2.46 7.68
N THR A 259 8.05 -2.67 6.46
CA THR A 259 6.83 -3.43 6.17
C THR A 259 6.85 -3.98 4.74
N GLU A 260 6.12 -5.06 4.47
CA GLU A 260 5.85 -5.53 3.10
C GLU A 260 4.80 -4.64 2.38
N GLY A 261 4.01 -3.88 3.12
CA GLY A 261 3.08 -2.90 2.60
C GLY A 261 1.91 -3.47 1.78
N VAL A 262 1.50 -4.72 1.99
CA VAL A 262 0.39 -5.35 1.29
C VAL A 262 -0.92 -5.00 1.98
N MET A 263 -1.70 -4.07 1.40
CA MET A 263 -2.96 -3.58 1.99
C MET A 263 -3.99 -4.68 2.20
N GLN A 264 -4.11 -5.62 1.26
CA GLN A 264 -5.04 -6.75 1.33
C GLN A 264 -4.75 -7.70 2.51
N LYS A 265 -3.51 -7.69 3.01
CA LYS A 265 -3.09 -8.48 4.18
C LYS A 265 -3.17 -7.65 5.48
N GLY A 266 -3.47 -6.36 5.38
CA GLY A 266 -3.55 -5.44 6.51
C GLY A 266 -2.21 -4.85 6.94
N HIS A 267 -1.11 -5.10 6.19
CA HIS A 267 0.22 -4.56 6.52
C HIS A 267 0.27 -3.03 6.53
N MET A 268 -0.59 -2.39 5.73
CA MET A 268 -0.87 -0.95 5.80
C MET A 268 -2.36 -0.70 5.66
N ARG A 269 -2.89 0.18 6.52
CA ARG A 269 -4.29 0.62 6.52
C ARG A 269 -4.31 2.13 6.43
N PHE A 270 -5.21 2.67 5.60
CA PHE A 270 -5.38 4.10 5.41
C PHE A 270 -6.81 4.46 5.78
N GLU A 271 -7.00 5.29 6.78
CA GLU A 271 -8.29 5.69 7.32
C GLU A 271 -8.45 7.21 7.13
N PRO A 272 -9.11 7.68 6.04
CA PRO A 272 -9.32 9.08 5.81
C PRO A 272 -10.37 9.65 6.78
N ASN A 273 -10.04 10.80 7.35
CA ASN A 273 -10.92 11.69 8.09
C ASN A 273 -11.37 12.79 7.14
N VAL A 274 -12.60 12.69 6.64
CA VAL A 274 -13.13 13.53 5.55
C VAL A 274 -14.14 14.52 6.09
N ASN A 275 -14.00 15.79 5.72
CA ASN A 275 -15.06 16.78 5.82
C ASN A 275 -15.01 17.79 4.68
N VAL A 276 -16.06 18.59 4.52
CA VAL A 276 -16.20 19.57 3.44
C VAL A 276 -16.42 20.96 4.06
N SER A 277 -15.64 21.93 3.61
CA SER A 277 -15.93 23.34 3.84
C SER A 277 -16.88 23.84 2.75
N ILE A 278 -17.99 24.43 3.15
CA ILE A 278 -19.05 24.97 2.29
C ILE A 278 -19.05 26.50 2.46
N THR A 279 -18.83 27.22 1.36
CA THR A 279 -18.94 28.68 1.34
C THR A 279 -20.30 29.06 0.75
N LEU A 280 -21.08 29.83 1.47
CA LEU A 280 -22.40 30.31 1.07
C LEU A 280 -22.27 31.58 0.22
N GLN A 281 -23.40 32.01 -0.41
CA GLN A 281 -23.43 33.21 -1.25
C GLN A 281 -23.12 34.50 -0.47
N ASP A 282 -23.48 34.54 0.83
CA ASP A 282 -23.20 35.65 1.74
C ASP A 282 -21.75 35.69 2.25
N GLY A 283 -20.92 34.70 1.84
CA GLY A 283 -19.52 34.56 2.27
C GLY A 283 -19.34 33.76 3.57
N THR A 284 -20.41 33.32 4.22
CA THR A 284 -20.31 32.48 5.41
C THR A 284 -19.67 31.13 5.07
N GLU A 285 -18.69 30.70 5.86
CA GLU A 285 -18.04 29.40 5.74
C GLU A 285 -18.53 28.47 6.86
N VAL A 286 -19.03 27.31 6.49
CA VAL A 286 -19.42 26.23 7.41
C VAL A 286 -18.65 24.96 7.06
N ARG A 287 -18.42 24.09 8.05
CA ARG A 287 -17.77 22.78 7.83
C ARG A 287 -18.72 21.66 8.22
N THR A 288 -18.78 20.64 7.38
CA THR A 288 -19.53 19.42 7.69
C THR A 288 -18.87 18.65 8.83
N PRO A 289 -19.58 17.78 9.56
CA PRO A 289 -19.00 16.87 10.53
C PRO A 289 -17.90 15.99 9.91
N VAL A 290 -16.84 15.73 10.68
CA VAL A 290 -15.77 14.83 10.23
C VAL A 290 -16.27 13.39 10.17
N VAL A 291 -16.01 12.72 9.07
CA VAL A 291 -16.30 11.30 8.86
C VAL A 291 -14.99 10.53 8.72
N GLU A 292 -14.77 9.60 9.63
CA GLU A 292 -13.71 8.60 9.55
C GLU A 292 -14.18 7.43 8.69
N VAL A 293 -13.46 7.10 7.61
CA VAL A 293 -13.85 5.99 6.74
C VAL A 293 -12.92 4.81 6.94
N LYS A 294 -13.51 3.63 7.18
CA LYS A 294 -12.81 2.35 7.41
C LYS A 294 -13.10 1.32 6.30
N ASN A 295 -12.44 0.17 6.38
CA ASN A 295 -12.56 -0.97 5.44
C ASN A 295 -12.05 -0.64 4.02
N LEU A 296 -10.92 0.03 3.92
CA LEU A 296 -10.31 0.44 2.66
C LEU A 296 -9.11 -0.46 2.32
N ASN A 297 -9.32 -1.46 1.47
CA ASN A 297 -8.33 -2.49 1.17
C ASN A 297 -7.54 -2.23 -0.13
N SER A 298 -7.74 -1.09 -0.77
CA SER A 298 -7.04 -0.67 -1.99
C SER A 298 -7.02 0.84 -2.13
N PHE A 299 -6.07 1.38 -2.88
CA PHE A 299 -6.04 2.82 -3.21
C PHE A 299 -7.27 3.27 -3.99
N ARG A 300 -7.85 2.40 -4.81
CA ARG A 300 -9.13 2.67 -5.50
C ARG A 300 -10.26 2.84 -4.49
N ALA A 301 -10.34 2.00 -3.47
CA ALA A 301 -11.33 2.12 -2.40
C ALA A 301 -11.13 3.42 -1.60
N VAL A 302 -9.88 3.80 -1.29
CA VAL A 302 -9.57 5.09 -0.63
C VAL A 302 -10.08 6.26 -1.47
N LYS A 303 -9.78 6.29 -2.77
CA LYS A 303 -10.26 7.33 -3.70
C LYS A 303 -11.78 7.38 -3.74
N GLY A 304 -12.42 6.26 -4.03
CA GLY A 304 -13.88 6.18 -4.15
C GLY A 304 -14.61 6.59 -2.87
N ALA A 305 -14.11 6.20 -1.71
CA ALA A 305 -14.69 6.57 -0.42
C ALA A 305 -14.62 8.08 -0.16
N ILE A 306 -13.50 8.74 -0.47
CA ILE A 306 -13.33 10.18 -0.31
C ILE A 306 -14.24 10.94 -1.29
N GLU A 307 -14.28 10.53 -2.56
CA GLU A 307 -15.15 11.14 -3.57
C GLU A 307 -16.63 11.00 -3.21
N HIS A 308 -17.04 9.82 -2.76
CA HIS A 308 -18.41 9.58 -2.28
C HIS A 308 -18.75 10.48 -1.07
N GLU A 309 -17.86 10.56 -0.06
CA GLU A 309 -18.07 11.40 1.11
C GLU A 309 -18.13 12.89 0.77
N ALA A 310 -17.32 13.37 -0.16
CA ALA A 310 -17.35 14.75 -0.61
C ALA A 310 -18.74 15.17 -1.13
N VAL A 311 -19.41 14.30 -1.87
CA VAL A 311 -20.76 14.53 -2.39
C VAL A 311 -21.81 14.31 -1.30
N ARG A 312 -21.75 13.15 -0.62
CA ARG A 312 -22.75 12.78 0.40
C ARG A 312 -22.87 13.80 1.51
N GLN A 313 -21.74 14.37 1.99
CA GLN A 313 -21.75 15.32 3.09
C GLN A 313 -22.40 16.65 2.71
N VAL A 314 -22.19 17.11 1.48
CA VAL A 314 -22.87 18.33 0.98
C VAL A 314 -24.37 18.11 0.88
N GLU A 315 -24.80 16.97 0.35
CA GLU A 315 -26.23 16.64 0.25
C GLU A 315 -26.88 16.43 1.64
N ALA A 316 -26.15 15.82 2.57
CA ALA A 316 -26.60 15.70 3.95
C ALA A 316 -26.77 17.10 4.61
N TRP A 317 -25.80 17.98 4.44
CA TRP A 317 -25.86 19.34 4.98
C TRP A 317 -27.03 20.14 4.38
N LYS A 318 -27.31 20.03 3.09
CA LYS A 318 -28.49 20.66 2.49
C LYS A 318 -29.81 20.19 3.11
N ARG A 319 -29.86 18.95 3.57
CA ARG A 319 -31.06 18.33 4.15
C ARG A 319 -31.24 18.64 5.64
N ASP A 320 -30.15 18.59 6.43
CA ASP A 320 -30.22 18.62 7.90
C ASP A 320 -29.46 19.79 8.55
N GLY A 321 -28.65 20.54 7.78
CA GLY A 321 -27.90 21.69 8.25
C GLY A 321 -26.79 21.36 9.26
N ARG A 322 -26.45 20.08 9.49
CA ARG A 322 -25.46 19.70 10.50
C ARG A 322 -24.08 20.22 10.14
N VAL A 323 -23.44 20.86 11.12
CA VAL A 323 -22.08 21.40 11.02
C VAL A 323 -21.14 20.71 12.01
N MET A 324 -19.85 20.88 11.77
CA MET A 324 -18.80 20.39 12.65
C MET A 324 -18.99 20.94 14.06
N GLY A 325 -18.96 20.05 15.06
CA GLY A 325 -19.14 20.38 16.47
C GLY A 325 -18.79 19.20 17.36
N ARG A 326 -18.88 19.40 18.67
CA ARG A 326 -18.67 18.33 19.65
C ARG A 326 -19.72 17.22 19.44
N GLY A 327 -19.30 15.97 19.43
CA GLY A 327 -20.18 14.82 19.23
C GLY A 327 -20.67 14.60 17.79
N ALA A 328 -20.30 15.46 16.84
CA ALA A 328 -20.78 15.36 15.46
C ALA A 328 -19.97 14.37 14.58
N LYS A 329 -18.82 13.88 15.06
CA LYS A 329 -17.97 12.93 14.31
C LYS A 329 -18.66 11.57 14.17
N SER A 330 -18.56 10.94 12.99
CA SER A 330 -19.07 9.58 12.75
C SER A 330 -18.02 8.69 12.11
N THR A 331 -18.18 7.36 12.24
CA THR A 331 -17.38 6.34 11.54
C THR A 331 -18.27 5.64 10.54
N ARG A 332 -17.76 5.53 9.29
CA ARG A 332 -18.43 4.84 8.20
C ARG A 332 -17.51 3.77 7.61
N GLY A 333 -18.07 2.69 7.07
CA GLY A 333 -17.35 1.65 6.36
C GLY A 333 -17.57 1.79 4.86
N TRP A 334 -16.55 1.55 4.05
CA TRP A 334 -16.70 1.47 2.61
C TRP A 334 -17.29 0.13 2.19
N ASP A 335 -18.31 0.17 1.34
CA ASP A 335 -18.87 -0.99 0.64
C ASP A 335 -18.40 -0.94 -0.82
N ASP A 336 -17.43 -1.80 -1.16
CA ASP A 336 -16.81 -1.79 -2.50
C ASP A 336 -17.75 -2.30 -3.60
N HIS A 337 -18.79 -3.07 -3.27
CA HIS A 337 -19.79 -3.52 -4.23
C HIS A 337 -20.78 -2.40 -4.58
N ARG A 338 -21.23 -1.66 -3.55
CA ARG A 338 -22.19 -0.57 -3.72
C ARG A 338 -21.54 0.74 -4.07
N GLN A 339 -20.21 0.85 -3.91
CA GLN A 339 -19.43 2.08 -4.10
C GLN A 339 -19.98 3.23 -3.24
N GLU A 340 -20.31 2.92 -1.98
CA GLU A 340 -20.84 3.90 -1.02
C GLU A 340 -20.27 3.65 0.38
N THR A 341 -20.32 4.69 1.21
CA THR A 341 -19.99 4.54 2.63
C THR A 341 -21.27 4.22 3.42
N VAL A 342 -21.18 3.28 4.36
CA VAL A 342 -22.28 2.85 5.23
C VAL A 342 -21.98 3.25 6.66
N LEU A 343 -22.96 3.84 7.36
CA LEU A 343 -22.81 4.24 8.75
C LEU A 343 -22.55 3.02 9.63
N GLN A 344 -21.45 3.02 10.37
CA GLN A 344 -21.11 2.00 11.36
C GLN A 344 -21.38 2.48 12.79
N ARG A 345 -21.07 3.75 13.08
CA ARG A 345 -21.22 4.33 14.41
C ARG A 345 -21.33 5.84 14.34
N GLU A 346 -22.26 6.41 15.08
CA GLU A 346 -22.25 7.84 15.43
C GLU A 346 -21.44 8.01 16.71
N LYS A 347 -20.50 8.97 16.72
CA LYS A 347 -19.72 9.29 17.91
C LYS A 347 -20.43 10.42 18.64
N GLU A 348 -21.28 10.07 19.59
CA GLU A 348 -21.94 11.07 20.46
C GLU A 348 -20.93 11.80 21.34
N ASP A 349 -19.88 11.08 21.82
CA ASP A 349 -18.72 11.66 22.53
C ASP A 349 -17.45 10.87 22.21
N ALA A 350 -16.28 11.51 22.33
CA ALA A 350 -15.01 10.81 22.26
C ALA A 350 -14.98 9.73 23.35
N HIS A 351 -14.71 8.47 22.99
CA HIS A 351 -14.55 7.41 23.98
C HIS A 351 -13.46 7.83 24.96
N ASP A 352 -13.78 7.93 26.23
CA ASP A 352 -12.80 8.04 27.28
C ASP A 352 -12.12 6.68 27.45
N TYR A 353 -10.99 6.50 26.77
CA TYR A 353 -10.15 5.29 26.89
C TYR A 353 -9.39 5.24 28.22
N ARG A 354 -9.55 6.23 29.11
CA ARG A 354 -8.89 6.28 30.41
C ARG A 354 -7.42 5.97 30.32
N TYR A 355 -6.72 6.71 29.44
CA TYR A 355 -5.28 6.58 29.28
C TYR A 355 -4.56 6.80 30.60
N PHE A 356 -3.61 5.92 30.92
CA PHE A 356 -2.66 6.10 32.00
C PHE A 356 -1.35 5.40 31.66
N PRO A 357 -0.20 5.86 32.22
CA PRO A 357 1.10 5.24 31.96
C PRO A 357 1.10 3.75 32.32
N ASP A 358 1.65 2.91 31.43
CA ASP A 358 1.80 1.50 31.71
C ASP A 358 2.81 1.31 32.85
N PRO A 359 2.43 0.70 33.99
CA PRO A 359 3.31 0.58 35.16
C PRO A 359 4.42 -0.45 34.98
N ASP A 360 4.29 -1.35 34.01
CA ASP A 360 5.23 -2.46 33.79
C ASP A 360 6.30 -2.12 32.73
N LEU A 361 6.19 -0.95 32.06
CA LEU A 361 7.10 -0.50 31.04
C LEU A 361 7.85 0.76 31.47
N VAL A 362 9.16 0.72 31.41
CA VAL A 362 10.00 1.90 31.61
C VAL A 362 9.93 2.83 30.40
N PRO A 363 10.05 4.17 30.59
CA PRO A 363 10.18 5.08 29.47
C PRO A 363 11.35 4.72 28.55
N VAL A 364 11.18 4.98 27.27
CA VAL A 364 12.22 4.78 26.26
C VAL A 364 13.05 6.06 26.15
N GLU A 365 14.35 5.96 26.39
CA GLU A 365 15.29 7.06 26.23
C GLU A 365 16.12 6.87 24.97
N ILE A 366 15.98 7.80 24.01
CA ILE A 366 16.72 7.80 22.76
C ILE A 366 17.90 8.75 22.90
N GLY A 367 19.03 8.19 23.33
CA GLY A 367 20.29 8.93 23.45
C GLY A 367 20.84 9.33 22.07
N THR A 368 21.69 10.38 22.07
CA THR A 368 22.31 10.92 20.85
C THR A 368 23.05 9.85 20.04
N ALA A 369 23.85 9.03 20.66
CA ALA A 369 24.61 7.97 19.97
C ALA A 369 23.70 6.96 19.25
N TRP A 370 22.55 6.62 19.85
CA TRP A 370 21.58 5.73 19.21
C TRP A 370 20.89 6.42 18.02
N LEU A 371 20.47 7.68 18.21
CA LEU A 371 19.84 8.46 17.13
C LEU A 371 20.80 8.71 15.96
N ASP A 372 22.07 9.05 16.25
CA ASP A 372 23.07 9.30 15.20
C ASP A 372 23.40 8.04 14.40
N ARG A 373 23.43 6.87 15.05
CA ARG A 373 23.53 5.58 14.36
C ARG A 373 22.35 5.38 13.39
N LEU A 374 21.11 5.61 13.84
CA LEU A 374 19.92 5.45 13.01
C LEU A 374 19.88 6.45 11.86
N LYS A 375 20.34 7.70 12.08
CA LYS A 375 20.50 8.66 10.99
C LYS A 375 21.51 8.19 9.94
N ALA A 376 22.61 7.56 10.36
CA ALA A 376 23.60 7.01 9.44
C ALA A 376 23.10 5.75 8.69
N GLU A 377 22.14 5.02 9.25
CA GLU A 377 21.48 3.90 8.60
C GLU A 377 20.43 4.34 7.56
N LEU A 378 19.96 5.60 7.63
CA LEU A 378 18.94 6.11 6.72
C LEU A 378 19.51 6.20 5.29
N PRO A 379 18.97 5.46 4.31
CA PRO A 379 19.44 5.54 2.93
C PRO A 379 18.96 6.84 2.29
N GLU A 380 19.55 7.17 1.13
CA GLU A 380 18.92 8.18 0.26
C GLU A 380 17.49 7.76 -0.08
N LEU A 381 16.52 8.62 0.23
CA LEU A 381 15.11 8.31 0.11
C LEU A 381 14.63 8.25 -1.35
N PRO A 382 13.54 7.52 -1.68
CA PRO A 382 13.09 7.33 -3.05
C PRO A 382 12.89 8.62 -3.84
N LEU A 383 12.23 9.64 -3.28
CA LEU A 383 11.98 10.91 -3.96
C LEU A 383 13.28 11.68 -4.28
N SER A 384 14.22 11.74 -3.33
CA SER A 384 15.54 12.37 -3.55
C SER A 384 16.32 11.62 -4.62
N ARG A 385 16.23 10.29 -4.63
CA ARG A 385 16.88 9.42 -5.60
C ARG A 385 16.28 9.58 -7.01
N ARG A 386 14.94 9.70 -7.14
CA ARG A 386 14.26 10.03 -8.40
C ARG A 386 14.79 11.35 -8.97
N ALA A 387 14.76 12.40 -8.15
CA ALA A 387 15.28 13.72 -8.57
C ALA A 387 16.76 13.65 -8.99
N ARG A 388 17.57 12.84 -8.32
CA ARG A 388 18.96 12.60 -8.71
C ARG A 388 19.06 11.87 -10.04
N TYR A 389 18.28 10.82 -10.28
CA TYR A 389 18.30 10.07 -11.54
C TYR A 389 17.85 10.92 -12.73
N GLU A 390 16.84 11.77 -12.53
CA GLU A 390 16.41 12.73 -13.56
C GLU A 390 17.52 13.76 -13.87
N ARG A 391 18.11 14.35 -12.84
CA ARG A 391 19.15 15.38 -12.98
C ARG A 391 20.46 14.82 -13.50
N ASP A 392 20.98 13.73 -12.92
CA ASP A 392 22.33 13.23 -13.15
C ASP A 392 22.41 12.28 -14.35
N TYR A 393 21.34 11.54 -14.63
CA TYR A 393 21.29 10.57 -15.72
C TYR A 393 20.36 10.97 -16.87
N GLY A 394 19.57 12.04 -16.73
CA GLY A 394 18.63 12.51 -17.74
C GLY A 394 17.48 11.53 -18.00
N LEU A 395 17.10 10.74 -16.99
CA LEU A 395 15.98 9.81 -17.10
C LEU A 395 14.64 10.57 -17.08
N ALA A 396 13.65 10.05 -17.80
CA ALA A 396 12.30 10.58 -17.69
C ALA A 396 11.72 10.29 -16.29
N PRO A 397 10.83 11.16 -15.75
CA PRO A 397 10.26 10.96 -14.40
C PRO A 397 9.67 9.57 -14.17
N VAL A 398 8.93 9.04 -15.13
CA VAL A 398 8.33 7.70 -15.04
C VAL A 398 9.39 6.59 -14.98
N ASP A 399 10.53 6.78 -15.66
CA ASP A 399 11.61 5.78 -15.65
C ASP A 399 12.37 5.82 -14.31
N ALA A 400 12.61 7.03 -13.79
CA ALA A 400 13.20 7.23 -12.47
C ALA A 400 12.29 6.67 -11.36
N GLU A 401 10.97 6.86 -11.45
CA GLU A 401 10.00 6.30 -10.53
C GLU A 401 10.03 4.77 -10.52
N ASN A 402 9.95 4.13 -11.68
CA ASN A 402 9.99 2.67 -11.79
C ASN A 402 11.28 2.08 -11.23
N LEU A 403 12.44 2.69 -11.49
CA LEU A 403 13.74 2.24 -10.99
C LEU A 403 13.91 2.46 -9.48
N THR A 404 13.11 3.31 -8.85
CA THR A 404 13.17 3.60 -7.42
C THR A 404 12.02 3.00 -6.61
N ALA A 405 11.17 2.19 -7.25
CA ALA A 405 10.03 1.54 -6.60
C ALA A 405 10.46 0.56 -5.50
N GLU A 406 11.58 -0.16 -5.72
CA GLU A 406 12.11 -1.14 -4.79
C GLU A 406 13.58 -0.83 -4.48
N ARG A 407 13.99 -0.93 -3.21
CA ARG A 407 15.36 -0.62 -2.79
C ARG A 407 16.41 -1.48 -3.50
N GLN A 408 16.15 -2.75 -3.67
CA GLN A 408 17.09 -3.66 -4.32
C GLN A 408 17.31 -3.31 -5.79
N ASP A 409 16.25 -2.88 -6.49
CA ASP A 409 16.32 -2.45 -7.89
C ASP A 409 17.16 -1.17 -8.03
N CYS A 410 17.01 -0.22 -7.08
CA CYS A 410 17.86 0.98 -7.05
C CYS A 410 19.35 0.62 -6.92
N LEU A 411 19.67 -0.21 -5.92
CA LEU A 411 21.06 -0.59 -5.65
C LEU A 411 21.66 -1.38 -6.80
N TRP A 412 20.89 -2.26 -7.42
CA TRP A 412 21.31 -3.03 -8.58
C TRP A 412 21.50 -2.14 -9.82
N PHE A 413 20.57 -1.21 -10.09
CA PHE A 413 20.71 -0.23 -11.17
C PHE A 413 21.99 0.61 -10.99
N GLU A 414 22.23 1.14 -9.79
CA GLU A 414 23.44 1.91 -9.49
C GLU A 414 24.72 1.09 -9.64
N ALA A 415 24.69 -0.20 -9.26
CA ALA A 415 25.80 -1.11 -9.51
C ALA A 415 26.03 -1.33 -11.01
N CYS A 416 24.98 -1.44 -11.82
CA CYS A 416 25.10 -1.53 -13.29
C CYS A 416 25.73 -0.26 -13.87
N VAL A 417 25.32 0.92 -13.40
CA VAL A 417 25.88 2.20 -13.82
C VAL A 417 27.36 2.30 -13.45
N ALA A 418 27.72 1.92 -12.23
CA ALA A 418 29.10 1.90 -11.75
C ALA A 418 29.97 0.95 -12.58
N ALA A 419 29.48 -0.27 -12.87
CA ALA A 419 30.17 -1.26 -13.71
C ALA A 419 30.41 -0.76 -15.15
N ALA A 420 29.55 0.13 -15.66
CA ALA A 420 29.71 0.78 -16.97
C ALA A 420 30.62 2.03 -16.96
N GLY A 421 31.32 2.29 -15.85
CA GLY A 421 32.20 3.44 -15.69
C GLY A 421 31.54 4.69 -15.13
N GLY A 422 30.25 4.64 -14.77
CA GLY A 422 29.51 5.74 -14.16
C GLY A 422 29.12 6.88 -15.11
N GLY A 423 28.52 7.92 -14.54
CA GLY A 423 28.20 9.17 -15.22
C GLY A 423 26.88 9.15 -16.02
N ALA A 424 26.52 10.31 -16.57
CA ALA A 424 25.25 10.55 -17.24
C ALA A 424 24.96 9.60 -18.41
N LYS A 425 25.95 9.38 -19.27
CA LYS A 425 25.79 8.52 -20.45
C LYS A 425 25.50 7.08 -20.08
N ALA A 426 26.24 6.51 -19.11
CA ALA A 426 26.03 5.14 -18.61
C ALA A 426 24.66 5.01 -17.93
N GLY A 427 24.31 5.95 -17.04
CA GLY A 427 23.03 5.97 -16.35
C GLY A 427 21.84 6.01 -17.31
N PHE A 428 21.90 6.89 -18.32
CA PHE A 428 20.85 6.99 -19.35
C PHE A 428 20.70 5.70 -20.17
N ALA A 429 21.83 5.16 -20.68
CA ALA A 429 21.82 3.97 -21.53
C ALA A 429 21.28 2.75 -20.77
N ILE A 430 21.74 2.53 -19.54
CA ILE A 430 21.30 1.42 -18.69
C ILE A 430 19.85 1.60 -18.28
N GLY A 431 19.43 2.80 -17.82
CA GLY A 431 18.05 3.06 -17.45
C GLY A 431 17.08 2.80 -18.61
N LYS A 432 17.41 3.27 -19.81
CA LYS A 432 16.64 3.01 -21.03
C LYS A 432 16.60 1.51 -21.39
N PHE A 433 17.68 0.80 -21.23
CA PHE A 433 17.74 -0.65 -21.46
C PHE A 433 16.87 -1.41 -20.47
N LEU A 434 16.97 -1.10 -19.18
CA LEU A 434 16.20 -1.76 -18.13
C LEU A 434 14.71 -1.48 -18.21
N ARG A 435 14.30 -0.24 -18.59
CA ARG A 435 12.91 0.09 -18.86
C ARG A 435 12.28 -0.81 -19.93
N ASN A 436 12.99 -1.07 -21.02
CA ASN A 436 12.45 -1.80 -22.16
C ASN A 436 12.63 -3.31 -22.02
N THR A 437 13.88 -3.73 -21.81
CA THR A 437 14.26 -5.16 -21.79
C THR A 437 14.15 -5.73 -20.38
N GLY A 438 14.72 -5.08 -19.38
CA GLY A 438 14.70 -5.55 -17.99
C GLY A 438 13.29 -5.70 -17.45
N ALA A 439 12.45 -4.66 -17.59
CA ALA A 439 11.08 -4.67 -17.11
C ALA A 439 10.20 -5.75 -17.78
N LYS A 440 10.41 -6.00 -19.09
CA LYS A 440 9.74 -7.10 -19.81
C LYS A 440 10.03 -8.44 -19.14
N TRP A 441 11.31 -8.77 -18.92
CA TRP A 441 11.70 -10.04 -18.32
C TRP A 441 11.31 -10.17 -16.85
N ALA A 442 11.37 -9.06 -16.08
CA ALA A 442 10.89 -9.03 -14.70
C ALA A 442 9.38 -9.33 -14.61
N ASN A 443 8.57 -8.73 -15.48
CA ASN A 443 7.14 -8.99 -15.55
C ASN A 443 6.81 -10.42 -15.99
N GLU A 444 7.52 -10.96 -16.99
CA GLU A 444 7.33 -12.34 -17.48
C GLU A 444 7.67 -13.37 -16.40
N GLN A 445 8.65 -13.09 -15.54
CA GLN A 445 9.05 -13.97 -14.44
C GLN A 445 8.35 -13.67 -13.11
N GLY A 446 7.52 -12.61 -13.05
CA GLY A 446 6.83 -12.20 -11.83
C GLY A 446 7.77 -11.79 -10.70
N THR A 447 8.91 -11.17 -11.02
CA THR A 447 9.93 -10.75 -10.06
C THR A 447 10.33 -9.28 -10.26
N SER A 448 11.17 -8.73 -9.36
CA SER A 448 11.75 -7.39 -9.53
C SER A 448 12.94 -7.42 -10.51
N LEU A 449 13.45 -6.25 -10.91
CA LEU A 449 14.63 -6.14 -11.78
C LEU A 449 15.86 -6.82 -11.15
N ALA A 450 16.15 -6.56 -9.89
CA ALA A 450 17.22 -7.21 -9.15
C ALA A 450 16.96 -8.71 -8.94
N GLY A 451 15.69 -9.09 -8.81
CA GLY A 451 15.24 -10.47 -8.65
C GLY A 451 15.49 -11.37 -9.87
N LEU A 452 15.76 -10.77 -11.05
CA LEU A 452 16.19 -11.52 -12.24
C LEU A 452 17.55 -12.21 -12.05
N GLY A 453 18.35 -11.83 -11.04
CA GLY A 453 19.61 -12.46 -10.70
C GLY A 453 20.76 -12.17 -11.68
N VAL A 454 20.57 -11.27 -12.66
CA VAL A 454 21.62 -10.89 -13.61
C VAL A 454 22.65 -10.00 -12.92
N ARG A 455 23.93 -10.34 -13.05
CA ARG A 455 25.02 -9.55 -12.47
C ARG A 455 25.13 -8.18 -13.14
N ALA A 456 25.43 -7.16 -12.35
CA ALA A 456 25.55 -5.78 -12.80
C ALA A 456 26.58 -5.60 -13.93
N GLU A 457 27.71 -6.31 -13.85
CA GLU A 457 28.78 -6.29 -14.88
C GLU A 457 28.27 -6.83 -16.22
N ARG A 458 27.39 -7.83 -16.21
CA ARG A 458 26.82 -8.40 -17.44
C ARG A 458 25.86 -7.45 -18.13
N VAL A 459 25.07 -6.71 -17.32
CA VAL A 459 24.21 -5.64 -17.86
C VAL A 459 25.06 -4.55 -18.51
N ALA A 460 26.11 -4.11 -17.82
CA ALA A 460 27.03 -3.10 -18.34
C ALA A 460 27.70 -3.54 -19.64
N GLU A 461 28.21 -4.80 -19.72
CA GLU A 461 28.82 -5.41 -20.91
C GLU A 461 27.81 -5.43 -22.07
N LEU A 462 26.56 -5.88 -21.82
CA LEU A 462 25.53 -5.96 -22.86
C LEU A 462 25.14 -4.58 -23.40
N VAL A 463 24.97 -3.61 -22.50
CA VAL A 463 24.66 -2.24 -22.90
C VAL A 463 25.82 -1.61 -23.69
N ALA A 464 27.06 -1.86 -23.29
CA ALA A 464 28.25 -1.42 -24.05
C ALA A 464 28.27 -1.99 -25.46
N LEU A 465 28.04 -3.29 -25.66
CA LEU A 465 27.95 -3.91 -26.99
C LEU A 465 26.81 -3.33 -27.83
N ARG A 466 25.69 -2.98 -27.18
CA ARG A 466 24.58 -2.35 -27.88
C ARG A 466 24.87 -0.89 -28.29
N GLU A 467 25.49 -0.11 -27.43
CA GLU A 467 25.94 1.25 -27.76
C GLU A 467 27.00 1.28 -28.85
N ALA A 468 27.84 0.25 -28.90
CA ALA A 468 28.82 0.05 -29.97
C ALA A 468 28.19 -0.51 -31.27
N ASN A 469 26.86 -0.72 -31.32
CA ASN A 469 26.18 -1.39 -32.42
C ASN A 469 26.79 -2.77 -32.77
N ALA A 470 27.34 -3.49 -31.79
CA ALA A 470 27.82 -4.85 -31.97
C ALA A 470 26.68 -5.89 -31.85
N VAL A 471 25.61 -5.54 -31.14
CA VAL A 471 24.39 -6.34 -31.05
C VAL A 471 23.16 -5.48 -31.31
N GLY A 472 22.20 -6.02 -32.08
CA GLY A 472 20.92 -5.36 -32.33
C GLY A 472 19.95 -5.48 -31.15
N PRO A 473 18.78 -4.74 -31.17
CA PRO A 473 17.80 -4.76 -30.08
C PRO A 473 17.27 -6.17 -29.76
N GLN A 474 16.92 -6.96 -30.76
CA GLN A 474 16.42 -8.34 -30.59
C GLN A 474 17.49 -9.29 -30.05
N ALA A 475 18.72 -9.16 -30.54
CA ALA A 475 19.87 -9.92 -30.04
C ALA A 475 20.15 -9.58 -28.57
N ALA A 476 20.09 -8.30 -28.20
CA ALA A 476 20.27 -7.86 -26.81
C ALA A 476 19.19 -8.42 -25.89
N ASP A 477 17.91 -8.44 -26.31
CA ASP A 477 16.82 -9.06 -25.57
C ASP A 477 17.04 -10.57 -25.38
N GLN A 478 17.46 -11.27 -26.43
CA GLN A 478 17.77 -12.70 -26.36
C GLN A 478 18.96 -13.00 -25.43
N ILE A 479 20.04 -12.21 -25.52
CA ILE A 479 21.21 -12.35 -24.63
C ILE A 479 20.79 -12.10 -23.19
N PHE A 480 19.99 -11.06 -22.92
CA PHE A 480 19.51 -10.77 -21.57
C PHE A 480 18.68 -11.92 -21.00
N GLY A 481 17.81 -12.54 -21.82
CA GLY A 481 17.07 -13.74 -21.41
C GLY A 481 17.95 -14.92 -21.07
N LEU A 482 19.09 -15.11 -21.79
CA LEU A 482 20.07 -16.14 -21.45
C LEU A 482 20.85 -15.82 -20.16
N LEU A 483 21.12 -14.53 -19.90
CA LEU A 483 21.72 -14.08 -18.65
C LEU A 483 20.81 -14.30 -17.43
N CYS A 484 19.51 -14.26 -17.60
CA CYS A 484 18.56 -14.62 -16.52
C CYS A 484 18.62 -16.13 -16.17
N GLN A 485 19.24 -16.97 -17.02
CA GLN A 485 19.34 -18.41 -16.80
C GLN A 485 20.75 -18.86 -16.36
N GLY A 486 21.75 -17.98 -16.45
CA GLY A 486 23.14 -18.29 -16.08
C GLY A 486 24.08 -17.10 -16.19
N ASP A 487 25.32 -17.25 -15.71
CA ASP A 487 26.32 -16.17 -15.59
C ASP A 487 27.44 -16.27 -16.67
N ALA A 488 27.11 -16.67 -17.88
CA ALA A 488 28.08 -16.65 -18.97
C ALA A 488 28.45 -15.21 -19.40
N SER A 489 29.62 -15.01 -20.03
CA SER A 489 29.95 -13.66 -20.53
C SER A 489 29.05 -13.29 -21.70
N VAL A 490 28.76 -11.99 -21.84
CA VAL A 490 27.91 -11.49 -22.93
C VAL A 490 28.52 -11.76 -24.30
N SER A 491 29.84 -11.56 -24.43
CA SER A 491 30.58 -11.82 -25.65
C SER A 491 30.52 -13.31 -26.04
N GLU A 492 30.71 -14.22 -25.08
CA GLU A 492 30.59 -15.66 -25.30
C GLU A 492 29.18 -16.07 -25.77
N LEU A 493 28.12 -15.50 -25.10
CA LEU A 493 26.74 -15.77 -25.51
C LEU A 493 26.45 -15.21 -26.90
N ALA A 494 26.93 -14.00 -27.22
CA ALA A 494 26.72 -13.36 -28.50
C ALA A 494 27.39 -14.16 -29.63
N GLU A 495 28.61 -14.68 -29.42
CA GLU A 495 29.33 -15.53 -30.38
C GLU A 495 28.67 -16.90 -30.56
N ARG A 496 28.42 -17.62 -29.45
CA ARG A 496 27.81 -18.96 -29.44
C ARG A 496 26.47 -19.01 -30.15
N HIS A 497 25.67 -17.98 -30.00
CA HIS A 497 24.33 -17.90 -30.59
C HIS A 497 24.31 -17.11 -31.91
N GLY A 498 25.46 -16.64 -32.40
CA GLY A 498 25.57 -15.89 -33.65
C GLY A 498 24.78 -14.59 -33.65
N LEU A 499 24.77 -13.87 -32.52
CA LEU A 499 23.96 -12.65 -32.26
C LEU A 499 24.74 -11.35 -32.53
N LEU A 500 26.01 -11.43 -32.85
CA LEU A 500 26.80 -10.28 -33.25
C LEU A 500 26.35 -9.77 -34.62
N GLN A 501 26.32 -8.44 -34.76
CA GLN A 501 26.01 -7.81 -36.04
C GLN A 501 27.14 -8.06 -37.05
N VAL A 502 26.75 -8.41 -38.27
CA VAL A 502 27.69 -8.60 -39.37
C VAL A 502 28.07 -7.22 -39.92
N ARG A 503 29.36 -6.92 -39.87
CA ARG A 503 29.95 -5.68 -40.43
C ARG A 503 30.68 -5.96 -41.76
N ASP A 504 30.49 -7.14 -42.34
CA ASP A 504 31.05 -7.48 -43.65
C ASP A 504 30.29 -6.73 -44.75
N ASP A 505 30.99 -5.82 -45.39
CA ASP A 505 30.45 -4.99 -46.46
C ASP A 505 29.93 -5.81 -47.63
N ALA A 506 30.57 -6.92 -47.97
CA ALA A 506 30.13 -7.81 -49.04
C ALA A 506 28.83 -8.53 -48.72
N ALA A 507 28.67 -8.98 -47.47
CA ALA A 507 27.41 -9.57 -46.99
C ALA A 507 26.27 -8.58 -46.98
N LEU A 508 26.49 -7.35 -46.46
CA LEU A 508 25.50 -6.28 -46.46
C LEU A 508 25.05 -5.90 -47.87
N ASP A 509 26.01 -5.82 -48.79
CA ASP A 509 25.74 -5.49 -50.18
C ASP A 509 24.92 -6.56 -50.89
N ARG A 510 25.21 -7.84 -50.63
CA ARG A 510 24.43 -8.96 -51.14
C ARG A 510 23.00 -8.93 -50.64
N TRP A 511 22.78 -8.75 -49.33
CA TRP A 511 21.44 -8.67 -48.76
C TRP A 511 20.63 -7.45 -49.26
N CYS A 512 21.29 -6.31 -49.48
CA CYS A 512 20.65 -5.15 -50.09
C CYS A 512 20.21 -5.44 -51.51
N GLN A 513 21.04 -6.11 -52.33
CA GLN A 513 20.71 -6.52 -53.70
C GLN A 513 19.53 -7.50 -53.74
N GLU A 514 19.58 -8.54 -52.88
CA GLU A 514 18.49 -9.52 -52.76
C GLU A 514 17.16 -8.86 -52.34
N ALA A 515 17.19 -7.92 -51.40
CA ALA A 515 16.00 -7.19 -50.95
C ALA A 515 15.42 -6.29 -52.04
N ILE A 516 16.27 -5.61 -52.83
CA ILE A 516 15.86 -4.80 -53.97
C ILE A 516 15.19 -5.69 -55.03
N ALA A 517 15.80 -6.84 -55.36
CA ALA A 517 15.28 -7.80 -56.30
C ALA A 517 13.93 -8.41 -55.85
N ALA A 518 13.80 -8.70 -54.55
CA ALA A 518 12.57 -9.28 -53.98
C ALA A 518 11.40 -8.27 -53.86
N GLN A 519 11.68 -6.96 -53.89
CA GLN A 519 10.68 -5.90 -53.72
C GLN A 519 10.84 -4.78 -54.79
N PRO A 520 10.66 -5.08 -56.07
CA PRO A 520 10.95 -4.14 -57.15
C PRO A 520 10.07 -2.88 -57.12
N GLN A 521 8.82 -3.00 -56.66
CA GLN A 521 7.94 -1.85 -56.53
C GLN A 521 8.39 -0.88 -55.41
N ALA A 522 8.84 -1.42 -54.26
CA ALA A 522 9.37 -0.58 -53.19
C ALA A 522 10.68 0.11 -53.60
N ALA A 523 11.53 -0.58 -54.37
CA ALA A 523 12.77 -0.02 -54.91
C ALA A 523 12.47 1.13 -55.91
N ALA A 524 11.50 0.93 -56.83
CA ALA A 524 11.06 1.97 -57.75
C ALA A 524 10.46 3.19 -57.03
N ASP A 525 9.65 2.97 -56.01
CA ASP A 525 9.07 4.06 -55.21
C ASP A 525 10.15 4.91 -54.50
N VAL A 526 11.20 4.26 -53.93
CA VAL A 526 12.33 4.95 -53.31
C VAL A 526 13.13 5.72 -54.36
N ALA A 527 13.43 5.10 -55.53
CA ALA A 527 14.13 5.75 -56.65
C ALA A 527 13.37 6.97 -57.18
N ALA A 528 12.03 6.92 -57.14
CA ALA A 528 11.15 8.03 -57.49
C ALA A 528 11.00 9.07 -56.35
N GLY A 529 11.76 8.99 -55.28
CA GLY A 529 11.78 9.95 -54.16
C GLY A 529 10.75 9.68 -53.02
N LYS A 530 9.94 8.59 -53.08
CA LYS A 530 9.01 8.21 -52.03
C LYS A 530 9.73 7.48 -50.88
N MET A 531 10.46 8.23 -50.05
CA MET A 531 11.33 7.69 -49.01
C MET A 531 10.62 6.80 -47.97
N ALA A 532 9.29 6.95 -47.79
CA ALA A 532 8.51 6.10 -46.90
C ALA A 532 8.56 4.59 -47.30
N ALA A 533 8.82 4.28 -48.55
CA ALA A 533 8.93 2.89 -49.05
C ALA A 533 10.23 2.18 -48.60
N ILE A 534 11.27 2.93 -48.16
CA ILE A 534 12.56 2.36 -47.80
C ILE A 534 12.47 1.43 -46.60
N GLY A 535 11.51 1.69 -45.68
CA GLY A 535 11.27 0.82 -44.51
C GLY A 535 10.92 -0.61 -44.87
N ARG A 536 10.27 -0.85 -46.00
CA ARG A 536 9.98 -2.20 -46.54
C ARG A 536 11.24 -2.91 -46.97
N LEU A 537 12.14 -2.23 -47.67
CA LEU A 537 13.42 -2.79 -48.12
C LEU A 537 14.34 -3.06 -46.91
N VAL A 538 14.43 -2.14 -45.95
CA VAL A 538 15.18 -2.38 -44.70
C VAL A 538 14.62 -3.60 -43.97
N GLY A 539 13.29 -3.73 -43.85
CA GLY A 539 12.65 -4.89 -43.23
C GLY A 539 12.98 -6.20 -43.96
N ALA A 540 13.07 -6.19 -45.30
CA ALA A 540 13.48 -7.35 -46.08
C ALA A 540 14.97 -7.74 -45.82
N VAL A 541 15.87 -6.77 -45.78
CA VAL A 541 17.28 -6.99 -45.42
C VAL A 541 17.41 -7.54 -44.01
N MET A 542 16.65 -6.96 -43.04
CA MET A 542 16.66 -7.45 -41.65
C MET A 542 16.19 -8.90 -41.55
N LYS A 543 15.20 -9.29 -42.37
CA LYS A 543 14.75 -10.69 -42.45
C LYS A 543 15.80 -11.60 -43.09
N LEU A 544 16.42 -11.20 -44.19
CA LEU A 544 17.49 -11.97 -44.87
C LEU A 544 18.73 -12.16 -44.03
N SER A 545 19.10 -11.13 -43.27
CA SER A 545 20.24 -11.17 -42.34
C SER A 545 19.94 -11.89 -41.02
N GLY A 546 18.70 -12.33 -40.77
CA GLY A 546 18.29 -12.86 -39.46
C GLY A 546 18.45 -11.84 -38.34
N GLY A 547 18.27 -10.54 -38.62
CA GLY A 547 18.44 -9.44 -37.65
C GLY A 547 19.92 -9.04 -37.39
N LYS A 548 20.86 -9.59 -38.12
CA LYS A 548 22.32 -9.36 -37.93
C LYS A 548 22.84 -8.11 -38.63
N ALA A 549 22.11 -7.52 -39.57
CA ALA A 549 22.48 -6.29 -40.26
C ALA A 549 22.14 -5.05 -39.40
N ASP A 550 22.99 -4.03 -39.46
CA ASP A 550 22.69 -2.72 -38.85
C ASP A 550 21.68 -1.98 -39.74
N ALA A 551 20.47 -1.74 -39.21
CA ALA A 551 19.36 -1.11 -39.94
C ALA A 551 19.71 0.30 -40.45
N LYS A 552 20.57 1.05 -39.75
CA LYS A 552 21.01 2.39 -40.16
C LYS A 552 21.98 2.27 -41.36
N VAL A 553 22.97 1.39 -41.27
CA VAL A 553 23.93 1.14 -42.36
C VAL A 553 23.19 0.60 -43.59
N VAL A 554 22.27 -0.34 -43.40
CA VAL A 554 21.40 -0.86 -44.48
C VAL A 554 20.61 0.25 -45.14
N ASN A 555 20.00 1.14 -44.37
CA ASN A 555 19.22 2.26 -44.88
C ASN A 555 20.10 3.21 -45.72
N GLU A 556 21.26 3.57 -45.22
CA GLU A 556 22.23 4.41 -45.93
C GLU A 556 22.69 3.77 -47.26
N ARG A 557 22.99 2.44 -47.25
CA ARG A 557 23.40 1.69 -48.44
C ARG A 557 22.27 1.55 -49.47
N LEU A 558 21.06 1.24 -49.03
CA LEU A 558 19.89 1.18 -49.91
C LEU A 558 19.62 2.54 -50.57
N GLN A 559 19.73 3.62 -49.82
CA GLN A 559 19.60 4.97 -50.39
C GLN A 559 20.69 5.28 -51.42
N ALA A 560 21.93 4.99 -51.09
CA ALA A 560 23.06 5.21 -52.01
C ALA A 560 22.91 4.43 -53.33
N ARG A 561 22.47 3.17 -53.24
CA ARG A 561 22.28 2.30 -54.43
C ARG A 561 21.07 2.66 -55.28
N LEU A 562 19.98 3.15 -54.66
CA LEU A 562 18.76 3.49 -55.40
C LEU A 562 18.75 4.93 -55.93
N ARG A 563 19.69 5.79 -55.43
CA ARG A 563 19.91 7.14 -55.99
C ARG A 563 20.94 7.17 -57.13
N ASN A 564 21.88 6.20 -57.14
CA ASN A 564 22.86 6.03 -58.21
C ASN A 564 22.78 4.57 -58.70
N PRO A 565 21.81 4.25 -59.56
CA PRO A 565 21.61 2.90 -60.11
C PRO A 565 22.74 2.45 -61.05
#